data_f956b6102e9671ccf8269aaac9013829
#
_entry.id   f956b6102e9671ccf8269aaac9013829
#
_cell.length_a   1.000
_cell.length_b   1.000
_cell.length_c   1.000
_cell.angle_alpha   90.00
_cell.angle_beta   90.00
_cell.angle_gamma   90.00
#
_symmetry.space_group_name_H-M   'P 1'
#
loop_
_entity.id
_entity.type
_entity.pdbx_description
1 polymer ?
#
loop_
_entity_poly.entity_id
_entity_poly.type
_entity_poly.pdbx_seq_one_letter_code
_entity_poly.pdbx_strand_id
1 'polypeptide(L)'
;MSEKRRDNRNRILREGEYQRTDGRYRYRYIDEDGKEKNVYSWRLDKNDPTPRGKKRELSLREKEKQIQADLFDHIVTRGGNYTVVELVEKYTSLKTGVGHNTVINILNREAFGKQRIDKVRLSDAKAWLIKLQQVDGRGYSSIHSIRGVLRPAFQLAVDDDLIRKNPFGFELASVIVNDSVTREAITRKQ
;
A
#
# COMPACT_ATOMS: atom_id res chain seq x y z
N MET A 1 -7.90 7.67 -43.41
CA MET A 1 -6.94 7.35 -42.32
C MET A 1 -7.12 8.41 -41.25
N SER A 2 -7.42 8.04 -40.01
CA SER A 2 -7.56 9.01 -38.91
C SER A 2 -6.18 9.62 -38.61
N GLU A 3 -6.12 10.96 -38.62
CA GLU A 3 -4.89 11.71 -38.34
C GLU A 3 -4.47 11.45 -36.87
N LYS A 4 -3.24 10.98 -36.67
CA LYS A 4 -2.73 10.65 -35.33
C LYS A 4 -2.56 11.94 -34.52
N ARG A 5 -3.19 12.03 -33.36
CA ARG A 5 -3.06 13.17 -32.45
C ARG A 5 -1.61 13.36 -32.02
N ARG A 6 -1.16 14.62 -31.95
CA ARG A 6 0.19 14.99 -31.55
C ARG A 6 0.15 16.01 -30.42
N ASP A 7 1.20 16.01 -29.61
CA ASP A 7 1.42 17.02 -28.59
C ASP A 7 2.09 18.29 -29.19
N ASN A 8 2.31 19.28 -28.33
CA ASN A 8 2.98 20.54 -28.71
C ASN A 8 4.45 20.38 -29.15
N ARG A 9 5.05 19.20 -28.91
CA ARG A 9 6.40 18.80 -29.35
C ARG A 9 6.36 17.87 -30.56
N ASN A 10 5.22 17.81 -31.24
CA ASN A 10 5.00 16.98 -32.44
C ASN A 10 5.13 15.46 -32.19
N ARG A 11 5.04 14.98 -30.93
CA ARG A 11 5.06 13.57 -30.59
C ARG A 11 3.66 12.95 -30.74
N ILE A 12 3.61 11.73 -31.24
CA ILE A 12 2.36 10.99 -31.41
C ILE A 12 1.83 10.60 -30.00
N LEU A 13 0.60 10.98 -29.75
CA LEU A 13 -0.15 10.56 -28.57
C LEU A 13 -0.88 9.25 -28.84
N ARG A 14 -0.85 8.34 -27.85
CA ARG A 14 -1.52 7.05 -27.90
C ARG A 14 -3.03 7.20 -27.65
N GLU A 15 -3.76 6.12 -27.82
CA GLU A 15 -5.16 6.06 -27.44
C GLU A 15 -5.32 6.38 -25.95
N GLY A 16 -6.31 7.19 -25.60
CA GLY A 16 -6.50 7.68 -24.23
C GLY A 16 -5.59 8.84 -23.80
N GLU A 17 -4.43 9.05 -24.44
CA GLU A 17 -3.54 10.17 -24.15
C GLU A 17 -4.05 11.49 -24.77
N TYR A 18 -3.93 12.57 -24.02
CA TYR A 18 -4.27 13.92 -24.46
C TYR A 18 -3.39 14.96 -23.74
N GLN A 19 -2.97 16.01 -24.46
CA GLN A 19 -2.31 17.16 -23.84
C GLN A 19 -3.31 18.30 -23.65
N ARG A 20 -3.43 18.80 -22.44
CA ARG A 20 -4.29 19.93 -22.07
C ARG A 20 -3.64 21.25 -22.46
N THR A 21 -4.45 22.30 -22.51
CA THR A 21 -4.00 23.69 -22.77
C THR A 21 -3.03 24.23 -21.71
N ASP A 22 -3.12 23.71 -20.46
CA ASP A 22 -2.21 24.04 -19.36
C ASP A 22 -0.85 23.31 -19.44
N GLY A 23 -0.64 22.49 -20.48
CA GLY A 23 0.57 21.73 -20.73
C GLY A 23 0.64 20.37 -20.03
N ARG A 24 -0.33 20.03 -19.15
CA ARG A 24 -0.40 18.71 -18.54
C ARG A 24 -0.87 17.68 -19.54
N TYR A 25 -0.38 16.46 -19.40
CA TYR A 25 -0.87 15.30 -20.11
C TYR A 25 -1.93 14.60 -19.30
N ARG A 26 -2.97 14.07 -19.95
CA ARG A 26 -4.06 13.29 -19.40
C ARG A 26 -4.09 11.93 -20.07
N TYR A 27 -4.25 10.87 -19.32
CA TYR A 27 -4.61 9.55 -19.80
C TYR A 27 -6.00 9.19 -19.28
N ARG A 28 -6.89 8.82 -20.18
CA ARG A 28 -8.26 8.37 -19.92
C ARG A 28 -8.33 6.86 -20.09
N TYR A 29 -8.90 6.18 -19.11
CA TYR A 29 -9.11 4.74 -19.14
C TYR A 29 -10.44 4.39 -18.48
N ILE A 30 -10.91 3.15 -18.75
CA ILE A 30 -12.07 2.56 -18.09
C ILE A 30 -11.53 1.62 -17.03
N ASP A 31 -12.01 1.75 -15.79
CA ASP A 31 -11.65 0.85 -14.71
C ASP A 31 -12.45 -0.47 -14.80
N GLU A 32 -12.18 -1.40 -13.92
CA GLU A 32 -12.87 -2.71 -13.87
C GLU A 32 -14.36 -2.61 -13.56
N ASP A 33 -14.80 -1.52 -12.94
CA ASP A 33 -16.22 -1.23 -12.71
C ASP A 33 -16.92 -0.64 -13.95
N GLY A 34 -16.23 -0.49 -15.07
CA GLY A 34 -16.72 0.16 -16.28
C GLY A 34 -16.81 1.69 -16.16
N LYS A 35 -16.18 2.30 -15.15
CA LYS A 35 -16.20 3.75 -14.93
C LYS A 35 -15.00 4.41 -15.61
N GLU A 36 -15.27 5.54 -16.24
CA GLU A 36 -14.22 6.38 -16.82
C GLU A 36 -13.38 7.03 -15.72
N LYS A 37 -12.05 6.88 -15.82
CA LYS A 37 -11.07 7.53 -14.94
C LYS A 37 -10.01 8.27 -15.73
N ASN A 38 -9.46 9.29 -15.08
CA ASN A 38 -8.44 10.14 -15.67
C ASN A 38 -7.25 10.28 -14.73
N VAL A 39 -6.03 10.14 -15.29
CA VAL A 39 -4.80 10.45 -14.57
C VAL A 39 -4.02 11.53 -15.31
N TYR A 40 -3.25 12.29 -14.56
CA TYR A 40 -2.54 13.46 -15.07
C TYR A 40 -1.06 13.40 -14.75
N SER A 41 -0.22 13.94 -15.63
CA SER A 41 1.20 14.20 -15.37
C SER A 41 1.68 15.41 -16.15
N TRP A 42 2.71 16.08 -15.62
CA TRP A 42 3.42 17.16 -16.34
C TRP A 42 4.39 16.64 -17.39
N ARG A 43 4.70 15.34 -17.37
CA ARG A 43 5.63 14.66 -18.27
C ARG A 43 4.92 13.57 -19.04
N LEU A 44 5.16 13.48 -20.33
CA LEU A 44 4.65 12.37 -21.13
C LEU A 44 5.50 11.12 -20.93
N ASP A 45 6.83 11.27 -21.07
CA ASP A 45 7.79 10.18 -20.95
C ASP A 45 8.73 10.37 -19.76
N LYS A 46 9.37 9.27 -19.32
CA LYS A 46 10.30 9.22 -18.19
C LYS A 46 11.44 10.25 -18.31
N ASN A 47 11.92 10.49 -19.53
CA ASN A 47 13.03 11.37 -19.84
C ASN A 47 12.63 12.84 -20.02
N ASP A 48 11.34 13.16 -19.98
CA ASP A 48 10.88 14.55 -20.10
C ASP A 48 11.34 15.36 -18.89
N PRO A 49 11.76 16.62 -19.11
CA PRO A 49 12.06 17.52 -18.00
C PRO A 49 10.80 17.87 -17.23
N THR A 50 10.94 18.02 -15.92
CA THR A 50 9.86 18.54 -15.07
C THR A 50 9.77 20.05 -15.27
N PRO A 51 8.58 20.63 -15.52
CA PRO A 51 8.43 22.07 -15.62
C PRO A 51 8.88 22.81 -14.36
N ARG A 52 9.43 24.00 -14.52
CA ARG A 52 9.92 24.83 -13.41
C ARG A 52 8.83 25.05 -12.35
N GLY A 53 9.15 24.86 -11.07
CA GLY A 53 8.21 25.01 -9.96
C GLY A 53 7.24 23.83 -9.76
N LYS A 54 7.39 22.73 -10.49
CA LYS A 54 6.56 21.52 -10.28
C LYS A 54 7.38 20.41 -9.63
N LYS A 55 6.71 19.63 -8.79
CA LYS A 55 7.31 18.45 -8.15
C LYS A 55 7.50 17.35 -9.19
N ARG A 56 8.66 16.67 -9.15
CA ARG A 56 8.91 15.51 -10.02
C ARG A 56 8.00 14.36 -9.60
N GLU A 57 7.19 13.89 -10.53
CA GLU A 57 6.30 12.74 -10.38
C GLU A 57 6.52 11.74 -11.52
N LEU A 58 5.86 10.59 -11.48
CA LEU A 58 5.87 9.65 -12.60
C LEU A 58 5.33 10.31 -13.86
N SER A 59 5.94 10.01 -15.01
CA SER A 59 5.42 10.43 -16.31
C SER A 59 4.06 9.78 -16.61
N LEU A 60 3.33 10.33 -17.59
CA LEU A 60 2.02 9.78 -17.93
C LEU A 60 2.11 8.32 -18.35
N ARG A 61 3.09 7.98 -19.19
CA ARG A 61 3.30 6.61 -19.68
C ARG A 61 3.78 5.62 -18.62
N GLU A 62 4.48 6.09 -17.60
CA GLU A 62 4.80 5.26 -16.43
C GLU A 62 3.52 4.97 -15.62
N LYS A 63 2.65 5.97 -15.42
CA LYS A 63 1.34 5.80 -14.78
C LYS A 63 0.42 4.89 -15.59
N GLU A 64 0.37 5.08 -16.92
CA GLU A 64 -0.37 4.22 -17.84
C GLU A 64 0.05 2.76 -17.73
N LYS A 65 1.38 2.49 -17.76
CA LYS A 65 1.89 1.13 -17.61
C LYS A 65 1.50 0.48 -16.28
N GLN A 66 1.49 1.26 -15.19
CA GLN A 66 1.04 0.76 -13.89
C GLN A 66 -0.45 0.43 -13.92
N ILE A 67 -1.28 1.33 -14.45
CA ILE A 67 -2.74 1.14 -14.55
C ILE A 67 -3.07 -0.07 -15.43
N GLN A 68 -2.41 -0.21 -16.58
CA GLN A 68 -2.63 -1.36 -17.45
C GLN A 68 -2.23 -2.68 -16.79
N ALA A 69 -1.12 -2.67 -16.01
CA ALA A 69 -0.72 -3.84 -15.25
C ALA A 69 -1.72 -4.15 -14.12
N ASP A 70 -2.29 -3.13 -13.45
CA ASP A 70 -3.30 -3.30 -12.42
C ASP A 70 -4.61 -3.87 -12.99
N LEU A 71 -5.05 -3.36 -14.15
CA LEU A 71 -6.22 -3.87 -14.86
C LEU A 71 -6.00 -5.30 -15.38
N PHE A 72 -4.80 -5.61 -15.89
CA PHE A 72 -4.46 -6.95 -16.37
C PHE A 72 -4.45 -7.99 -15.24
N ASP A 73 -3.93 -7.60 -14.07
CA ASP A 73 -3.87 -8.46 -12.89
C ASP A 73 -5.21 -8.50 -12.12
N HIS A 74 -6.28 -7.89 -12.66
CA HIS A 74 -7.60 -7.72 -12.01
C HIS A 74 -7.51 -7.11 -10.60
N ILE A 75 -6.46 -6.34 -10.34
CA ILE A 75 -6.28 -5.65 -9.06
C ILE A 75 -7.23 -4.46 -9.04
N VAL A 76 -8.35 -4.67 -8.37
CA VAL A 76 -9.27 -3.58 -8.04
C VAL A 76 -8.53 -2.62 -7.13
N THR A 77 -8.12 -1.46 -7.64
CA THR A 77 -7.46 -0.41 -6.86
C THR A 77 -8.36 0.19 -5.76
N ARG A 78 -9.36 -0.57 -5.30
CA ARG A 78 -10.27 -0.23 -4.19
C ARG A 78 -9.61 -0.34 -2.82
N GLY A 79 -8.47 -1.02 -2.69
CA GLY A 79 -7.68 -1.04 -1.46
C GLY A 79 -7.29 0.35 -0.97
N GLY A 80 -7.33 1.35 -1.86
CA GLY A 80 -7.16 2.75 -1.53
C GLY A 80 -8.22 3.35 -0.60
N ASN A 81 -9.34 2.71 -0.42
CA ASN A 81 -10.40 3.18 0.48
C ASN A 81 -10.29 2.61 1.90
N TYR A 82 -9.46 1.59 2.12
CA TYR A 82 -9.25 1.03 3.45
C TYR A 82 -8.01 1.63 4.12
N THR A 83 -8.17 2.02 5.37
CA THR A 83 -7.04 2.26 6.29
C THR A 83 -6.56 0.94 6.90
N VAL A 84 -5.39 0.95 7.53
CA VAL A 84 -4.86 -0.23 8.23
C VAL A 84 -5.81 -0.66 9.36
N VAL A 85 -6.40 0.30 10.09
CA VAL A 85 -7.40 0.00 11.14
C VAL A 85 -8.61 -0.70 10.56
N GLU A 86 -9.23 -0.13 9.53
CA GLU A 86 -10.44 -0.69 8.89
C GLU A 86 -10.18 -2.09 8.30
N LEU A 87 -8.99 -2.33 7.75
CA LEU A 87 -8.60 -3.67 7.29
C LEU A 87 -8.53 -4.67 8.44
N VAL A 88 -7.92 -4.28 9.57
CA VAL A 88 -7.82 -5.15 10.75
C VAL A 88 -9.20 -5.40 11.37
N GLU A 89 -10.06 -4.40 11.43
CA GLU A 89 -11.46 -4.54 11.88
C GLU A 89 -12.24 -5.50 10.98
N LYS A 90 -12.13 -5.35 9.65
CA LYS A 90 -12.71 -6.30 8.67
C LYS A 90 -12.20 -7.72 8.92
N TYR A 91 -10.88 -7.89 9.03
CA TYR A 91 -10.28 -9.21 9.30
C TYR A 91 -10.76 -9.83 10.59
N THR A 92 -10.83 -9.05 11.66
CA THR A 92 -11.24 -9.54 12.98
C THR A 92 -12.73 -9.86 13.05
N SER A 93 -13.59 -9.14 12.31
CA SER A 93 -15.02 -9.43 12.21
C SER A 93 -15.33 -10.78 11.53
N LEU A 94 -14.41 -11.25 10.67
CA LEU A 94 -14.54 -12.55 10.00
C LEU A 94 -14.09 -13.73 10.89
N LYS A 95 -13.43 -13.44 12.03
CA LYS A 95 -12.98 -14.46 13.00
C LYS A 95 -13.94 -14.54 14.17
N THR A 96 -14.46 -15.72 14.43
CA THR A 96 -15.25 -16.00 15.62
C THR A 96 -14.35 -16.17 16.85
N GLY A 97 -14.56 -15.41 17.91
CA GLY A 97 -14.18 -15.77 19.27
C GLY A 97 -12.94 -15.11 19.87
N VAL A 98 -12.18 -14.23 19.20
CA VAL A 98 -11.04 -13.56 19.85
C VAL A 98 -11.06 -12.07 19.55
N GLY A 99 -11.31 -11.26 20.58
CA GLY A 99 -11.22 -9.82 20.48
C GLY A 99 -9.78 -9.36 20.28
N HIS A 100 -9.43 -8.90 19.09
CA HIS A 100 -8.15 -8.24 18.80
C HIS A 100 -8.20 -6.73 19.15
N ASN A 101 -9.04 -6.35 20.12
CA ASN A 101 -9.28 -4.97 20.54
C ASN A 101 -7.96 -4.25 20.92
N THR A 102 -7.00 -4.98 21.51
CA THR A 102 -5.71 -4.38 21.87
C THR A 102 -4.94 -3.89 20.64
N VAL A 103 -4.91 -4.67 19.55
CA VAL A 103 -4.21 -4.27 18.32
C VAL A 103 -4.93 -3.11 17.65
N ILE A 104 -6.27 -3.15 17.57
CA ILE A 104 -7.09 -2.07 17.04
C ILE A 104 -6.89 -0.78 17.86
N ASN A 105 -6.87 -0.87 19.18
CA ASN A 105 -6.62 0.28 20.06
C ASN A 105 -5.22 0.90 19.87
N ILE A 106 -4.21 0.08 19.61
CA ILE A 106 -2.86 0.57 19.28
C ILE A 106 -2.90 1.30 17.94
N LEU A 107 -3.46 0.68 16.92
CA LEU A 107 -3.54 1.25 15.57
C LEU A 107 -4.32 2.57 15.54
N ASN A 108 -5.41 2.68 16.28
CA ASN A 108 -6.21 3.92 16.36
C ASN A 108 -5.42 5.11 16.91
N ARG A 109 -4.46 4.87 17.80
CA ARG A 109 -3.60 5.92 18.39
C ARG A 109 -2.41 6.28 17.51
N GLU A 110 -2.07 5.44 16.54
CA GLU A 110 -0.89 5.56 15.70
C GLU A 110 -1.20 6.13 14.32
N ALA A 111 -0.29 6.96 13.81
CA ALA A 111 -0.38 7.47 12.43
C ALA A 111 -0.37 6.32 11.40
N PHE A 112 0.33 5.21 11.71
CA PHE A 112 0.39 4.02 10.88
C PHE A 112 -1.01 3.40 10.66
N GLY A 113 -1.84 3.35 11.70
CA GLY A 113 -3.20 2.81 11.61
C GLY A 113 -4.12 3.60 10.66
N LYS A 114 -3.87 4.90 10.53
CA LYS A 114 -4.63 5.82 9.64
C LYS A 114 -4.13 5.83 8.19
N GLN A 115 -3.01 5.17 7.92
CA GLN A 115 -2.51 5.06 6.54
C GLN A 115 -3.43 4.17 5.70
N ARG A 116 -3.56 4.53 4.43
CA ARG A 116 -4.24 3.69 3.44
C ARG A 116 -3.40 2.47 3.12
N ILE A 117 -4.03 1.30 3.05
CA ILE A 117 -3.31 0.02 2.83
C ILE A 117 -2.55 -0.02 1.51
N ASP A 118 -3.04 0.67 0.47
CA ASP A 118 -2.37 0.77 -0.84
C ASP A 118 -1.07 1.61 -0.79
N LYS A 119 -0.86 2.39 0.26
CA LYS A 119 0.33 3.23 0.48
C LYS A 119 1.32 2.63 1.44
N VAL A 120 0.93 1.60 2.19
CA VAL A 120 1.82 0.93 3.15
C VAL A 120 2.88 0.12 2.40
N ARG A 121 4.14 0.49 2.60
CA ARG A 121 5.29 -0.24 2.05
C ARG A 121 5.89 -1.17 3.11
N LEU A 122 6.68 -2.14 2.66
CA LEU A 122 7.45 -3.02 3.54
C LEU A 122 8.36 -2.22 4.51
N SER A 123 8.95 -1.11 4.03
CA SER A 123 9.76 -0.19 4.85
C SER A 123 8.95 0.43 5.99
N ASP A 124 7.70 0.84 5.70
CA ASP A 124 6.83 1.50 6.68
C ASP A 124 6.39 0.50 7.76
N ALA A 125 6.05 -0.74 7.36
CA ALA A 125 5.73 -1.82 8.28
C ALA A 125 6.91 -2.16 9.21
N LYS A 126 8.14 -2.26 8.66
CA LYS A 126 9.35 -2.50 9.45
C LYS A 126 9.64 -1.34 10.41
N ALA A 127 9.62 -0.10 9.90
CA ALA A 127 9.88 1.09 10.70
C ALA A 127 8.90 1.23 11.86
N TRP A 128 7.63 0.92 11.63
CA TRP A 128 6.63 0.97 12.67
C TRP A 128 6.84 -0.09 13.77
N LEU A 129 7.19 -1.34 13.39
CA LEU A 129 7.52 -2.37 14.39
C LEU A 129 8.77 -2.01 15.19
N ILE A 130 9.80 -1.44 14.57
CA ILE A 130 11.01 -0.95 15.24
C ILE A 130 10.63 0.16 16.24
N LYS A 131 9.77 1.10 15.85
CA LYS A 131 9.26 2.14 16.74
C LYS A 131 8.57 1.54 17.96
N LEU A 132 7.71 0.52 17.78
CA LEU A 132 7.04 -0.15 18.88
C LEU A 132 8.03 -0.76 19.90
N GLN A 133 9.18 -1.27 19.43
CA GLN A 133 10.21 -1.81 20.32
C GLN A 133 11.04 -0.71 20.97
N GLN A 134 11.59 0.20 20.17
CA GLN A 134 12.62 1.17 20.61
C GLN A 134 12.03 2.39 21.30
N VAL A 135 10.86 2.86 20.87
CA VAL A 135 10.23 4.08 21.39
C VAL A 135 9.14 3.73 22.41
N ASP A 136 8.28 2.77 22.09
CA ASP A 136 7.15 2.41 22.94
C ASP A 136 7.53 1.33 23.98
N GLY A 137 8.76 0.79 23.94
CA GLY A 137 9.29 -0.18 24.91
C GLY A 137 8.58 -1.53 24.90
N ARG A 138 7.96 -1.94 23.77
CA ARG A 138 7.25 -3.22 23.68
C ARG A 138 8.23 -4.36 23.49
N GLY A 139 8.11 -5.42 24.30
CA GLY A 139 8.90 -6.64 24.17
C GLY A 139 8.53 -7.43 22.90
N TYR A 140 9.45 -8.31 22.49
CA TYR A 140 9.33 -9.15 21.30
C TYR A 140 8.01 -9.92 21.23
N SER A 141 7.57 -10.56 22.33
CA SER A 141 6.33 -11.34 22.38
C SER A 141 5.09 -10.49 22.05
N SER A 142 5.04 -9.24 22.53
CA SER A 142 3.95 -8.31 22.24
C SER A 142 3.93 -7.93 20.75
N ILE A 143 5.09 -7.63 20.19
CA ILE A 143 5.23 -7.27 18.77
C ILE A 143 4.92 -8.46 17.87
N HIS A 144 5.34 -9.66 18.27
CA HIS A 144 5.00 -10.90 17.58
C HIS A 144 3.48 -11.11 17.51
N SER A 145 2.77 -10.87 18.63
CA SER A 145 1.30 -10.96 18.68
C SER A 145 0.62 -9.91 17.81
N ILE A 146 1.11 -8.65 17.81
CA ILE A 146 0.60 -7.58 16.96
C ILE A 146 0.78 -7.94 15.47
N ARG A 147 1.97 -8.39 15.09
CA ARG A 147 2.24 -8.83 13.73
C ARG A 147 1.41 -10.07 13.36
N GLY A 148 1.14 -10.96 14.32
CA GLY A 148 0.29 -12.14 14.18
C GLY A 148 -1.15 -11.80 13.75
N VAL A 149 -1.60 -10.57 14.00
CA VAL A 149 -2.89 -10.04 13.52
C VAL A 149 -2.73 -9.33 12.17
N LEU A 150 -1.71 -8.49 12.04
CA LEU A 150 -1.51 -7.66 10.83
C LEU A 150 -1.14 -8.50 9.60
N ARG A 151 -0.22 -9.46 9.74
CA ARG A 151 0.22 -10.27 8.60
C ARG A 151 -0.95 -10.99 7.91
N PRO A 152 -1.81 -11.74 8.60
CA PRO A 152 -2.96 -12.37 7.96
C PRO A 152 -4.04 -11.37 7.51
N ALA A 153 -4.21 -10.22 8.18
CA ALA A 153 -5.12 -9.18 7.71
C ALA A 153 -4.66 -8.61 6.36
N PHE A 154 -3.38 -8.32 6.20
CA PHE A 154 -2.82 -7.89 4.92
C PHE A 154 -2.76 -9.02 3.89
N GLN A 155 -2.67 -10.28 4.32
CA GLN A 155 -2.79 -11.41 3.39
C GLN A 155 -4.20 -11.50 2.82
N LEU A 156 -5.23 -11.32 3.65
CA LEU A 156 -6.62 -11.21 3.18
C LEU A 156 -6.76 -10.10 2.13
N ALA A 157 -6.10 -8.95 2.34
CA ALA A 157 -6.14 -7.86 1.37
C ALA A 157 -5.43 -8.21 0.05
N VAL A 158 -4.41 -9.09 0.06
CA VAL A 158 -3.80 -9.65 -1.15
C VAL A 158 -4.75 -10.65 -1.82
N ASP A 159 -5.35 -11.54 -1.04
CA ASP A 159 -6.26 -12.59 -1.54
C ASP A 159 -7.57 -11.99 -2.09
N ASP A 160 -8.00 -10.83 -1.57
CA ASP A 160 -9.14 -10.03 -2.06
C ASP A 160 -8.74 -9.05 -3.19
N ASP A 161 -7.52 -9.16 -3.76
CA ASP A 161 -6.97 -8.29 -4.82
C ASP A 161 -7.00 -6.78 -4.52
N LEU A 162 -7.00 -6.41 -3.23
CA LEU A 162 -6.96 -5.00 -2.79
C LEU A 162 -5.55 -4.41 -2.84
N ILE A 163 -4.53 -5.24 -2.67
CA ILE A 163 -3.10 -4.88 -2.74
C ILE A 163 -2.30 -6.02 -3.38
N ARG A 164 -1.18 -5.69 -4.02
CA ARG A 164 -0.34 -6.67 -4.73
C ARG A 164 0.52 -7.55 -3.83
N LYS A 165 0.98 -7.02 -2.71
CA LYS A 165 1.96 -7.68 -1.83
C LYS A 165 1.68 -7.36 -0.38
N ASN A 166 1.87 -8.37 0.46
CA ASN A 166 1.76 -8.22 1.90
C ASN A 166 3.01 -7.50 2.46
N PRO A 167 2.88 -6.28 3.04
CA PRO A 167 4.00 -5.54 3.61
C PRO A 167 4.59 -6.18 4.87
N PHE A 168 3.88 -7.15 5.49
CA PHE A 168 4.35 -7.93 6.65
C PHE A 168 4.92 -9.31 6.29
N GLY A 169 5.23 -9.55 5.02
CA GLY A 169 5.75 -10.83 4.49
C GLY A 169 7.23 -11.09 4.78
N PHE A 170 7.81 -10.53 5.85
CA PHE A 170 9.21 -10.70 6.24
C PHE A 170 9.36 -11.48 7.56
N GLU A 171 10.55 -11.97 7.84
CA GLU A 171 10.88 -12.62 9.11
C GLU A 171 11.05 -11.58 10.22
N LEU A 172 10.31 -11.74 11.34
CA LEU A 172 10.30 -10.77 12.44
C LEU A 172 11.69 -10.64 13.09
N ALA A 173 12.38 -11.75 13.28
CA ALA A 173 13.71 -11.78 13.88
C ALA A 173 14.78 -11.01 13.08
N SER A 174 14.53 -10.75 11.79
CA SER A 174 15.41 -9.92 10.96
C SER A 174 15.26 -8.41 11.20
N VAL A 175 14.25 -7.99 11.97
CA VAL A 175 13.90 -6.58 12.16
C VAL A 175 13.86 -6.18 13.64
N ILE A 176 13.42 -7.09 14.50
CA ILE A 176 13.19 -6.86 15.94
C ILE A 176 14.10 -7.77 16.72
N VAL A 177 14.75 -7.19 17.74
CA VAL A 177 15.60 -7.96 18.67
C VAL A 177 14.73 -8.85 19.53
N ASN A 178 15.07 -10.15 19.60
CA ASN A 178 14.38 -11.08 20.47
C ASN A 178 14.92 -10.95 21.89
N ASP A 179 14.18 -10.25 22.73
CA ASP A 179 14.44 -10.04 24.18
C ASP A 179 13.61 -10.99 25.08
N SER A 180 12.99 -12.01 24.49
CA SER A 180 12.18 -12.96 25.26
C SER A 180 13.05 -13.85 26.15
N VAL A 181 12.80 -13.79 27.47
CA VAL A 181 13.43 -14.69 28.44
C VAL A 181 12.71 -16.04 28.40
N THR A 182 13.45 -17.09 28.12
CA THR A 182 12.93 -18.46 28.24
C THR A 182 12.67 -18.75 29.72
N ARG A 183 11.39 -18.87 30.11
CA ARG A 183 11.02 -19.28 31.47
C ARG A 183 11.18 -20.80 31.55
N GLU A 184 12.08 -21.27 32.37
CA GLU A 184 12.14 -22.69 32.70
C GLU A 184 10.89 -23.09 33.50
N ALA A 185 10.33 -24.24 33.12
CA ALA A 185 9.20 -24.80 33.85
C ALA A 185 9.67 -25.15 35.29
N ILE A 186 8.99 -24.62 36.29
CA ILE A 186 9.22 -25.02 37.69
C ILE A 186 8.72 -26.46 37.81
N THR A 187 9.64 -27.42 37.82
CA THR A 187 9.33 -28.81 38.16
C THR A 187 8.93 -28.86 39.63
N ARG A 188 7.68 -29.28 39.93
CA ARG A 188 7.27 -29.62 41.29
C ARG A 188 8.18 -30.77 41.75
N LYS A 189 9.06 -30.50 42.73
CA LYS A 189 9.64 -31.57 43.53
C LYS A 189 8.49 -32.25 44.26
N GLN A 190 8.27 -33.53 43.98
CA GLN A 190 7.45 -34.41 44.80
C GLN A 190 8.09 -34.63 46.17
#